data_fe7572a934c4e5dfede4d893bf1e69ab
#
_entry.id   fe7572a934c4e5dfede4d893bf1e69ab
#
_cell.length_a   1.000
_cell.length_b   1.000
_cell.length_c   1.000
_cell.angle_alpha   90.00
_cell.angle_beta   90.00
_cell.angle_gamma   90.00
#
_symmetry.space_group_name_H-M   'P 1'
#
loop_
_entity.id
_entity.type
_entity.pdbx_description
1 polymer ?
#
loop_
_entity_poly.entity_id
_entity_poly.type
_entity_poly.pdbx_seq_one_letter_code
_entity_poly.pdbx_strand_id
1 'polypeptide(L)'
;MIAMLVTTAATLWANHEGGVDLNTVEQISDAITPHLGVDAGRILFSMGMVGAALVAAIVVSLTAAWGMGEVTGYRRSLGDGVKQAPWFYVVYVAVLAVGATVVMSGVNLIDINIFVQVVNALLLPIVLGFLAVLSQKALPEPYRLKGRYAVVVWTVTVVMCALGVYSGIAGIFTS
;
A
#
# COMPACT_ATOMS: atom_id res chain seq x y z
N MET A 1 -12.11 8.49 2.17
CA MET A 1 -10.67 8.78 2.05
C MET A 1 -10.37 10.26 1.75
N ILE A 2 -10.83 10.82 0.62
CA ILE A 2 -10.55 12.24 0.27
C ILE A 2 -10.97 13.21 1.36
N ALA A 3 -12.17 13.06 1.93
CA ALA A 3 -12.64 13.90 3.02
C ALA A 3 -11.74 13.83 4.27
N MET A 4 -11.22 12.64 4.62
CA MET A 4 -10.28 12.49 5.73
C MET A 4 -8.94 13.16 5.43
N LEU A 5 -8.41 13.04 4.22
CA LEU A 5 -7.18 13.72 3.82
C LEU A 5 -7.34 15.24 3.86
N VAL A 6 -8.45 15.76 3.35
CA VAL A 6 -8.74 17.20 3.35
C VAL A 6 -8.92 17.74 4.78
N THR A 7 -9.66 17.03 5.64
CA THR A 7 -9.81 17.43 7.04
C THR A 7 -8.50 17.38 7.81
N THR A 8 -7.71 16.32 7.64
CA THR A 8 -6.39 16.24 8.30
C THR A 8 -5.44 17.35 7.80
N ALA A 9 -5.39 17.58 6.50
CA ALA A 9 -4.58 18.67 5.94
C ALA A 9 -5.05 20.05 6.43
N ALA A 10 -6.36 20.29 6.50
CA ALA A 10 -6.91 21.55 7.00
C ALA A 10 -6.62 21.77 8.49
N THR A 11 -6.70 20.72 9.32
CA THR A 11 -6.38 20.81 10.75
C THR A 11 -4.90 21.07 11.00
N LEU A 12 -4.03 20.43 10.24
CA LEU A 12 -2.58 20.65 10.31
C LEU A 12 -2.22 22.07 9.86
N TRP A 13 -2.83 22.57 8.79
CA TRP A 13 -2.61 23.92 8.29
C TRP A 13 -3.10 25.01 9.26
N ALA A 14 -4.28 24.82 9.84
CA ALA A 14 -4.89 25.81 10.74
C ALA A 14 -4.12 26.00 12.05
N ASN A 15 -3.35 25.02 12.49
CA ASN A 15 -2.65 25.05 13.78
C ASN A 15 -1.16 25.41 13.68
N HIS A 16 -0.58 25.50 12.49
CA HIS A 16 0.85 25.73 12.31
C HIS A 16 1.11 26.68 11.13
N GLU A 17 1.44 27.92 11.44
CA GLU A 17 1.92 28.90 10.46
C GLU A 17 3.37 28.55 10.06
N GLY A 18 3.57 27.57 9.20
CA GLY A 18 4.91 27.27 8.69
C GLY A 18 5.22 25.83 8.31
N GLY A 19 4.23 24.96 8.33
CA GLY A 19 4.43 23.54 8.05
C GLY A 19 4.94 22.75 9.25
N VAL A 20 4.45 21.54 9.41
CA VAL A 20 4.90 20.61 10.45
C VAL A 20 5.68 19.52 9.76
N ASP A 21 6.95 19.38 10.09
CA ASP A 21 7.75 18.21 9.70
C ASP A 21 7.26 17.02 10.52
N LEU A 22 6.47 16.14 9.88
CA LEU A 22 5.91 14.94 10.47
C LEU A 22 6.85 13.74 10.22
N ASN A 23 7.94 13.69 10.97
CA ASN A 23 8.98 12.67 10.78
C ASN A 23 8.81 11.45 11.69
N THR A 24 7.91 11.50 12.66
CA THR A 24 7.63 10.39 13.57
C THR A 24 6.12 10.17 13.77
N VAL A 25 5.76 8.94 14.14
CA VAL A 25 4.35 8.58 14.41
C VAL A 25 3.79 9.35 15.60
N GLU A 26 4.64 9.65 16.59
CA GLU A 26 4.28 10.47 17.74
C GLU A 26 3.91 11.89 17.33
N GLN A 27 4.69 12.52 16.45
CA GLN A 27 4.41 13.87 15.94
C GLN A 27 3.07 13.90 15.17
N ILE A 28 2.78 12.86 14.39
CA ILE A 28 1.49 12.75 13.70
C ILE A 28 0.34 12.61 14.71
N SER A 29 0.52 11.79 15.74
CA SER A 29 -0.46 11.64 16.82
C SER A 29 -0.69 12.97 17.52
N ASP A 30 0.35 13.67 17.95
CA ASP A 30 0.27 14.92 18.70
C ASP A 30 -0.32 16.07 17.86
N ALA A 31 -0.15 16.05 16.55
CA ALA A 31 -0.75 17.04 15.65
C ALA A 31 -2.29 16.90 15.53
N ILE A 32 -2.83 15.68 15.70
CA ILE A 32 -4.26 15.39 15.54
C ILE A 32 -5.02 15.43 16.89
N THR A 33 -4.35 15.12 17.99
CA THR A 33 -4.95 15.00 19.34
C THR A 33 -5.56 16.28 19.94
N PRO A 34 -5.10 17.51 19.68
CA PRO A 34 -5.67 18.72 20.30
C PRO A 34 -7.17 18.89 20.07
N HIS A 35 -7.70 18.36 18.99
CA HIS A 35 -9.11 18.50 18.62
C HIS A 35 -10.06 17.50 19.34
N LEU A 36 -9.50 16.40 19.89
CA LEU A 36 -10.26 15.32 20.51
C LEU A 36 -10.03 15.23 22.04
N GLY A 37 -9.14 16.06 22.58
CA GLY A 37 -8.60 15.92 23.93
C GLY A 37 -7.41 14.94 23.95
N VAL A 38 -6.36 15.30 24.68
CA VAL A 38 -5.04 14.64 24.58
C VAL A 38 -5.14 13.13 24.82
N ASP A 39 -5.81 12.68 25.87
CA ASP A 39 -5.87 11.26 26.22
C ASP A 39 -6.79 10.47 25.30
N ALA A 40 -8.00 10.98 25.03
CA ALA A 40 -8.95 10.32 24.15
C ALA A 40 -8.43 10.26 22.69
N GLY A 41 -7.79 11.34 22.23
CA GLY A 41 -7.21 11.38 20.89
C GLY A 41 -6.10 10.37 20.70
N ARG A 42 -5.18 10.26 21.65
CA ARG A 42 -4.09 9.25 21.60
C ARG A 42 -4.61 7.82 21.59
N ILE A 43 -5.59 7.51 22.45
CA ILE A 43 -6.18 6.16 22.50
C ILE A 43 -6.87 5.83 21.18
N LEU A 44 -7.72 6.71 20.67
CA LEU A 44 -8.44 6.48 19.40
C LEU A 44 -7.48 6.36 18.22
N PHE A 45 -6.46 7.21 18.15
CA PHE A 45 -5.44 7.15 17.10
C PHE A 45 -4.67 5.83 17.17
N SER A 46 -4.20 5.43 18.36
CA SER A 46 -3.46 4.19 18.55
C SER A 46 -4.29 2.96 18.22
N MET A 47 -5.55 2.90 18.63
CA MET A 47 -6.46 1.81 18.30
C MET A 47 -6.73 1.72 16.80
N GLY A 48 -6.97 2.85 16.14
CA GLY A 48 -7.15 2.90 14.70
C GLY A 48 -5.91 2.43 13.94
N MET A 49 -4.74 2.87 14.38
CA MET A 49 -3.47 2.50 13.78
C MET A 49 -3.15 1.00 13.94
N VAL A 50 -3.34 0.46 15.15
CA VAL A 50 -3.16 -0.98 15.41
C VAL A 50 -4.16 -1.80 14.58
N GLY A 51 -5.43 -1.40 14.53
CA GLY A 51 -6.43 -2.09 13.72
C GLY A 51 -6.09 -2.09 12.23
N ALA A 52 -5.71 -0.94 11.68
CA ALA A 52 -5.29 -0.83 10.28
C ALA A 52 -4.02 -1.65 9.98
N ALA A 53 -3.03 -1.61 10.89
CA ALA A 53 -1.79 -2.37 10.75
C ALA A 53 -2.03 -3.89 10.76
N LEU A 54 -2.90 -4.39 11.65
CA LEU A 54 -3.27 -5.80 11.70
C LEU A 54 -3.94 -6.28 10.40
N VAL A 55 -4.91 -5.53 9.90
CA VAL A 55 -5.59 -5.85 8.64
C VAL A 55 -4.59 -5.83 7.49
N ALA A 56 -3.74 -4.81 7.40
CA ALA A 56 -2.72 -4.71 6.36
C ALA A 56 -1.71 -5.87 6.44
N ALA A 57 -1.23 -6.21 7.62
CA ALA A 57 -0.29 -7.32 7.82
C ALA A 57 -0.88 -8.66 7.35
N ILE A 58 -2.14 -8.94 7.70
CA ILE A 58 -2.84 -10.16 7.26
C ILE A 58 -3.00 -10.19 5.75
N VAL A 59 -3.52 -9.11 5.15
CA VAL A 59 -3.82 -9.06 3.71
C VAL A 59 -2.55 -9.13 2.87
N VAL A 60 -1.51 -8.36 3.23
CA VAL A 60 -0.24 -8.33 2.48
C VAL A 60 0.47 -9.68 2.56
N SER A 61 0.57 -10.28 3.76
CA SER A 61 1.21 -11.59 3.95
C SER A 61 0.47 -12.70 3.21
N LEU A 62 -0.87 -12.63 3.22
CA LEU A 62 -1.72 -13.58 2.50
C LEU A 62 -1.53 -13.46 0.98
N THR A 63 -1.50 -12.23 0.47
CA THR A 63 -1.27 -11.95 -0.96
C THR A 63 0.11 -12.44 -1.40
N ALA A 64 1.13 -12.24 -0.59
CA ALA A 64 2.47 -12.74 -0.85
C ALA A 64 2.51 -14.28 -0.89
N ALA A 65 1.85 -14.96 0.07
CA ALA A 65 1.77 -16.42 0.08
C ALA A 65 0.99 -16.98 -1.12
N TRP A 66 -0.08 -16.31 -1.54
CA TRP A 66 -0.81 -16.67 -2.76
C TRP A 66 0.01 -16.44 -4.02
N GLY A 67 0.66 -15.28 -4.15
CA GLY A 67 1.50 -14.96 -5.30
C GLY A 67 2.65 -15.96 -5.47
N MET A 68 3.33 -16.32 -4.38
CA MET A 68 4.35 -17.38 -4.40
C MET A 68 3.75 -18.73 -4.81
N GLY A 69 2.56 -19.07 -4.32
CA GLY A 69 1.87 -20.29 -4.71
C GLY A 69 1.47 -20.32 -6.18
N GLU A 70 1.14 -19.19 -6.77
CA GLU A 70 0.84 -19.04 -8.20
C GLU A 70 2.05 -19.39 -9.07
N VAL A 71 3.22 -18.87 -8.69
CA VAL A 71 4.47 -19.05 -9.45
C VAL A 71 5.07 -20.44 -9.25
N THR A 72 4.99 -20.98 -8.03
CA THR A 72 5.64 -22.26 -7.66
C THR A 72 4.73 -23.48 -7.80
N GLY A 73 3.40 -23.26 -7.97
CA GLY A 73 2.43 -24.33 -8.19
C GLY A 73 2.03 -25.13 -6.94
N TYR A 74 2.39 -24.70 -5.72
CA TYR A 74 1.93 -25.40 -4.53
C TYR A 74 0.47 -25.05 -4.17
N ARG A 75 -0.15 -25.89 -3.32
CA ARG A 75 -1.50 -25.65 -2.81
C ARG A 75 -1.57 -24.35 -2.03
N ARG A 76 -2.51 -23.49 -2.38
CA ARG A 76 -2.65 -22.13 -1.85
C ARG A 76 -4.11 -21.82 -1.48
N SER A 77 -4.55 -22.34 -0.37
CA SER A 77 -5.92 -22.07 0.10
C SER A 77 -5.94 -21.95 1.61
N LEU A 78 -6.63 -20.93 2.11
CA LEU A 78 -6.95 -20.79 3.54
C LEU A 78 -7.92 -21.89 4.02
N GLY A 79 -8.64 -22.52 3.10
CA GLY A 79 -9.51 -23.67 3.41
C GLY A 79 -8.75 -24.97 3.66
N ASP A 80 -7.50 -25.03 3.20
CA ASP A 80 -6.64 -26.19 3.42
C ASP A 80 -5.94 -26.04 4.77
N GLY A 81 -5.94 -27.11 5.59
CA GLY A 81 -5.21 -27.11 6.85
C GLY A 81 -3.69 -27.00 6.66
N VAL A 82 -2.97 -26.61 7.72
CA VAL A 82 -1.50 -26.46 7.71
C VAL A 82 -0.77 -27.69 7.18
N LYS A 83 -1.30 -28.88 7.45
CA LYS A 83 -0.74 -30.15 6.94
C LYS A 83 -0.94 -30.37 5.43
N GLN A 84 -1.96 -29.73 4.84
CA GLN A 84 -2.30 -29.90 3.42
C GLN A 84 -1.61 -28.87 2.52
N ALA A 85 -1.33 -27.64 3.06
CA ALA A 85 -0.66 -26.55 2.37
C ALA A 85 0.50 -25.99 3.20
N PRO A 86 1.53 -26.79 3.58
CA PRO A 86 2.58 -26.34 4.49
C PRO A 86 3.38 -25.15 3.93
N TRP A 87 3.69 -25.16 2.65
CA TRP A 87 4.44 -24.07 2.00
C TRP A 87 3.72 -22.75 2.03
N PHE A 88 2.40 -22.75 1.90
CA PHE A 88 1.59 -21.54 2.01
C PHE A 88 1.75 -20.88 3.38
N TYR A 89 1.64 -21.66 4.44
CA TYR A 89 1.79 -21.16 5.81
C TYR A 89 3.24 -20.77 6.15
N VAL A 90 4.21 -21.50 5.60
CA VAL A 90 5.63 -21.13 5.76
C VAL A 90 5.92 -19.78 5.14
N VAL A 91 5.48 -19.54 3.91
CA VAL A 91 5.66 -18.22 3.26
C VAL A 91 4.92 -17.13 4.02
N TYR A 92 3.69 -17.39 4.44
CA TYR A 92 2.91 -16.45 5.25
C TYR A 92 3.64 -16.03 6.52
N VAL A 93 4.11 -17.00 7.30
CA VAL A 93 4.84 -16.73 8.56
C VAL A 93 6.20 -16.09 8.29
N ALA A 94 6.91 -16.51 7.24
CA ALA A 94 8.19 -15.94 6.86
C ALA A 94 8.09 -14.45 6.52
N VAL A 95 7.08 -14.05 5.76
CA VAL A 95 6.83 -12.62 5.42
C VAL A 95 6.57 -11.80 6.69
N LEU A 96 5.75 -12.31 7.62
CA LEU A 96 5.51 -11.66 8.91
C LEU A 96 6.79 -11.57 9.76
N ALA A 97 7.58 -12.64 9.82
CA ALA A 97 8.82 -12.66 10.58
C ALA A 97 9.86 -11.67 10.04
N VAL A 98 10.00 -11.60 8.70
CA VAL A 98 10.89 -10.62 8.05
C VAL A 98 10.42 -9.20 8.36
N GLY A 99 9.13 -8.91 8.22
CA GLY A 99 8.58 -7.60 8.57
C GLY A 99 8.82 -7.22 10.03
N ALA A 100 8.57 -8.15 10.96
CA ALA A 100 8.83 -7.95 12.39
C ALA A 100 10.32 -7.68 12.67
N THR A 101 11.23 -8.42 12.03
CA THR A 101 12.67 -8.23 12.18
C THR A 101 13.11 -6.84 11.71
N VAL A 102 12.58 -6.37 10.58
CA VAL A 102 12.87 -5.02 10.06
C VAL A 102 12.41 -3.95 11.05
N VAL A 103 11.19 -4.08 11.62
CA VAL A 103 10.69 -3.14 12.64
C VAL A 103 11.53 -3.17 13.90
N MET A 104 11.95 -4.36 14.37
CA MET A 104 12.79 -4.51 15.55
C MET A 104 14.21 -3.97 15.39
N SER A 105 14.68 -3.80 14.16
CA SER A 105 16.00 -3.22 13.87
C SER A 105 16.08 -1.70 14.14
N GLY A 106 14.99 -1.06 14.55
CA GLY A 106 14.95 0.35 14.93
C GLY A 106 14.98 1.32 13.76
N VAL A 107 14.70 0.86 12.56
CA VAL A 107 14.60 1.72 11.36
C VAL A 107 13.37 2.61 11.46
N ASN A 108 13.50 3.85 10.97
CA ASN A 108 12.37 4.79 10.94
C ASN A 108 11.24 4.22 10.05
N LEU A 109 10.07 4.01 10.65
CA LEU A 109 8.91 3.42 9.98
C LEU A 109 8.35 4.32 8.87
N ILE A 110 8.53 5.64 8.98
CA ILE A 110 8.08 6.59 7.97
C ILE A 110 8.95 6.47 6.72
N ASP A 111 10.27 6.39 6.88
CA ASP A 111 11.20 6.24 5.76
C ASP A 111 10.97 4.93 5.01
N ILE A 112 10.73 3.82 5.75
CA ILE A 112 10.34 2.54 5.14
C ILE A 112 9.05 2.68 4.35
N ASN A 113 8.04 3.37 4.91
CA ASN A 113 6.76 3.56 4.24
C ASN A 113 6.92 4.37 2.96
N ILE A 114 7.69 5.46 2.99
CA ILE A 114 8.01 6.27 1.82
C ILE A 114 8.73 5.41 0.76
N PHE A 115 9.75 4.66 1.15
CA PHE A 115 10.47 3.76 0.25
C PHE A 115 9.56 2.74 -0.43
N VAL A 116 8.67 2.08 0.34
CA VAL A 116 7.70 1.13 -0.21
C VAL A 116 6.74 1.81 -1.19
N GLN A 117 6.29 3.04 -0.91
CA GLN A 117 5.44 3.81 -1.81
C GLN A 117 6.16 4.18 -3.12
N VAL A 118 7.43 4.55 -3.06
CA VAL A 118 8.26 4.80 -4.25
C VAL A 118 8.38 3.54 -5.11
N VAL A 119 8.67 2.38 -4.49
CA VAL A 119 8.73 1.10 -5.20
C VAL A 119 7.39 0.77 -5.85
N ASN A 120 6.28 0.93 -5.13
CA ASN A 120 4.93 0.70 -5.67
C ASN A 120 4.62 1.64 -6.84
N ALA A 121 4.98 2.91 -6.75
CA ALA A 121 4.78 3.89 -7.82
C ALA A 121 5.57 3.53 -9.09
N LEU A 122 6.78 2.98 -8.96
CA LEU A 122 7.60 2.52 -10.09
C LEU A 122 7.11 1.19 -10.68
N LEU A 123 6.53 0.30 -9.86
CA LEU A 123 5.97 -0.96 -10.33
C LEU A 123 4.61 -0.79 -11.04
N LEU A 124 3.85 0.22 -10.66
CA LEU A 124 2.51 0.47 -11.18
C LEU A 124 2.47 0.59 -12.74
N PRO A 125 3.35 1.32 -13.42
CA PRO A 125 3.43 1.35 -14.88
C PRO A 125 3.64 -0.01 -15.52
N ILE A 126 4.50 -0.83 -14.92
CA ILE A 126 4.82 -2.18 -15.43
C ILE A 126 3.57 -3.06 -15.36
N VAL A 127 2.89 -3.08 -14.22
CA VAL A 127 1.70 -3.89 -13.99
C VAL A 127 0.54 -3.44 -14.88
N LEU A 128 0.26 -2.13 -14.92
CA LEU A 128 -0.81 -1.57 -15.74
C LEU A 128 -0.55 -1.75 -17.24
N GLY A 129 0.69 -1.55 -17.68
CA GLY A 129 1.08 -1.77 -19.06
C GLY A 129 0.90 -3.22 -19.48
N PHE A 130 1.33 -4.15 -18.63
CA PHE A 130 1.15 -5.59 -18.87
C PHE A 130 -0.34 -5.98 -18.92
N LEU A 131 -1.16 -5.50 -17.98
CA LEU A 131 -2.61 -5.74 -17.98
C LEU A 131 -3.30 -5.15 -19.22
N ALA A 132 -2.91 -3.95 -19.63
CA ALA A 132 -3.47 -3.31 -20.83
C ALA A 132 -3.13 -4.11 -22.12
N VAL A 133 -1.92 -4.63 -22.23
CA VAL A 133 -1.52 -5.50 -23.34
C VAL A 133 -2.26 -6.84 -23.29
N LEU A 134 -2.36 -7.44 -22.11
CA LEU A 134 -3.04 -8.73 -21.92
C LEU A 134 -4.53 -8.64 -22.26
N SER A 135 -5.17 -7.53 -21.89
CA SER A 135 -6.59 -7.28 -22.19
C SER A 135 -6.89 -7.20 -23.70
N GLN A 136 -5.88 -6.86 -24.50
CA GLN A 136 -6.01 -6.85 -25.97
C GLN A 136 -5.66 -8.16 -26.63
N LYS A 137 -4.69 -8.92 -26.06
CA LYS A 137 -4.15 -10.11 -26.71
C LYS A 137 -4.72 -11.43 -26.16
N ALA A 138 -4.95 -11.53 -24.86
CA ALA A 138 -5.30 -12.78 -24.20
C ALA A 138 -6.81 -12.98 -24.00
N LEU A 139 -7.62 -11.93 -24.05
CA LEU A 139 -9.07 -12.08 -23.91
C LEU A 139 -9.73 -12.64 -25.18
N PRO A 140 -10.74 -13.53 -25.02
CA PRO A 140 -11.60 -13.96 -26.11
C PRO A 140 -12.27 -12.76 -26.80
N GLU A 141 -12.55 -12.93 -28.11
CA GLU A 141 -13.09 -11.86 -28.97
C GLU A 141 -14.22 -11.00 -28.37
N PRO A 142 -15.27 -11.54 -27.69
CA PRO A 142 -16.35 -10.73 -27.14
C PRO A 142 -15.92 -9.82 -25.98
N TYR A 143 -14.83 -10.14 -25.28
CA TYR A 143 -14.34 -9.37 -24.10
C TYR A 143 -13.08 -8.54 -24.43
N ARG A 144 -12.56 -8.64 -25.63
CA ARG A 144 -11.39 -7.90 -26.07
C ARG A 144 -11.68 -6.40 -26.10
N LEU A 145 -10.81 -5.60 -25.50
CA LEU A 145 -10.90 -4.15 -25.52
C LEU A 145 -10.83 -3.63 -26.96
N LYS A 146 -11.96 -3.16 -27.50
CA LYS A 146 -12.07 -2.61 -28.86
C LYS A 146 -12.76 -1.23 -28.83
N GLY A 147 -12.48 -0.40 -29.83
CA GLY A 147 -13.16 0.87 -30.04
C GLY A 147 -12.86 1.93 -28.98
N ARG A 148 -13.89 2.73 -28.63
CA ARG A 148 -13.76 3.85 -27.70
C ARG A 148 -13.31 3.44 -26.29
N TYR A 149 -13.71 2.27 -25.82
CA TYR A 149 -13.27 1.73 -24.52
C TYR A 149 -11.76 1.47 -24.48
N ALA A 150 -11.17 0.98 -25.56
CA ALA A 150 -9.73 0.78 -25.62
C ALA A 150 -8.98 2.13 -25.52
N VAL A 151 -9.47 3.17 -26.18
CA VAL A 151 -8.87 4.51 -26.10
C VAL A 151 -8.94 5.05 -24.66
N VAL A 152 -10.09 4.94 -24.00
CA VAL A 152 -10.25 5.38 -22.60
C VAL A 152 -9.28 4.63 -21.67
N VAL A 153 -9.24 3.29 -21.77
CA VAL A 153 -8.34 2.48 -20.93
C VAL A 153 -6.87 2.84 -21.16
N TRP A 154 -6.45 3.00 -22.43
CA TRP A 154 -5.08 3.39 -22.73
C TRP A 154 -4.76 4.80 -22.25
N THR A 155 -5.68 5.76 -22.41
CA THR A 155 -5.48 7.13 -21.91
C THR A 155 -5.31 7.14 -20.39
N VAL A 156 -6.21 6.46 -19.65
CA VAL A 156 -6.12 6.35 -18.19
C VAL A 156 -4.81 5.65 -17.79
N THR A 157 -4.45 4.55 -18.46
CA THR A 157 -3.20 3.82 -18.19
C THR A 157 -1.98 4.72 -18.37
N VAL A 158 -1.90 5.46 -19.49
CA VAL A 158 -0.76 6.37 -19.77
C VAL A 158 -0.69 7.49 -18.74
N VAL A 159 -1.82 8.11 -18.39
CA VAL A 159 -1.87 9.16 -17.36
C VAL A 159 -1.41 8.63 -16.01
N MET A 160 -1.92 7.47 -15.60
CA MET A 160 -1.53 6.85 -14.33
C MET A 160 -0.06 6.42 -14.31
N CYS A 161 0.45 5.89 -15.42
CA CYS A 161 1.87 5.59 -15.57
C CYS A 161 2.75 6.84 -15.47
N ALA A 162 2.36 7.92 -16.14
CA ALA A 162 3.10 9.18 -16.08
C ALA A 162 3.12 9.77 -14.66
N LEU A 163 1.97 9.78 -13.98
CA LEU A 163 1.86 10.21 -12.57
C LEU A 163 2.65 9.32 -11.63
N GLY A 164 2.60 8.00 -11.81
CA GLY A 164 3.36 7.04 -11.01
C GLY A 164 4.86 7.22 -11.13
N VAL A 165 5.37 7.37 -12.36
CA VAL A 165 6.79 7.65 -12.62
C VAL A 165 7.20 9.00 -12.03
N TYR A 166 6.40 10.04 -12.23
CA TYR A 166 6.65 11.35 -11.65
C TYR A 166 6.72 11.30 -10.13
N SER A 167 5.72 10.69 -9.47
CA SER A 167 5.69 10.52 -8.02
C SER A 167 6.86 9.69 -7.51
N GLY A 168 7.22 8.60 -8.22
CA GLY A 168 8.34 7.76 -7.84
C GLY A 168 9.68 8.51 -7.89
N ILE A 169 9.91 9.26 -8.97
CA ILE A 169 11.12 10.08 -9.12
C ILE A 169 11.13 11.22 -8.10
N ALA A 170 10.03 11.95 -7.93
CA ALA A 170 9.93 13.02 -6.94
C ALA A 170 10.19 12.49 -5.52
N GLY A 171 9.66 11.32 -5.16
CA GLY A 171 9.90 10.70 -3.85
C GLY A 171 11.37 10.36 -3.58
N ILE A 172 12.16 10.03 -4.61
CA ILE A 172 13.60 9.78 -4.45
C ILE A 172 14.39 11.07 -4.15
N PHE A 173 13.95 12.20 -4.70
CA PHE A 173 14.66 13.49 -4.54
C PHE A 173 14.18 14.31 -3.34
N THR A 174 13.06 13.94 -2.72
CA THR A 174 12.45 14.66 -1.58
C THR A 174 12.59 13.95 -0.24
N SER A 175 13.17 12.73 -0.23
CA SER A 175 13.44 11.96 1.00
C SER A 175 14.79 12.27 1.62
#